data_d665e35607d942d312d8e287a4d17c16
#
_entry.id   d665e35607d942d312d8e287a4d17c16
#
_cell.length_a   1.000
_cell.length_b   1.000
_cell.length_c   1.000
_cell.angle_alpha   90.00
_cell.angle_beta   90.00
_cell.angle_gamma   90.00
#
_symmetry.space_group_name_H-M   'P 1'
#
loop_
_entity.id
_entity.type
_entity.pdbx_description
1 polymer ?
#
loop_
_entity_poly.entity_id
_entity_poly.type
_entity_poly.pdbx_seq_one_letter_code
_entity_poly.pdbx_strand_id
1 'polypeptide(L)'
;MKKNRVRRFRSPYLPIRPAIKRERLVIALEKQIKGFLFQCSMCGNCLLQETAFICPMLCPKGLRNGPCGSGVDNRCCVEPSRPCIWHLIYKQAERLNRMDRLMEIQAPLDGERVGHETWGTVLSKARERGLLSLMGVLRGRHRREEFQRLFRDLRQPDWWQGDDHYHPPASFKPVSRLQASMKRGEFVVTAEVHPPAGAGADHVQELAHQLRGRIHAANVTENPMATPRMSSLACCLLLAQNGIEPVLQLTGRDYNRYFLQSEALGASILGIHNVLCLTGDPPIASRGPASGLPFDLDATQMLWILRRLRDERRFLDGRFVSEAPRYFLGAAGSPNDPDPAHEALRIEKKVNAGAQFIQTQLVYDVTTFQRWLQALDQRSLLTKVHILVGIGPLHSVKTARFLNERIPGVFVPPRLIERLERSLSPEQTGIEIALELIQQVKALPGVAGIHVMCLGHDSILPRLASLAGWSAHFS
;
A
#
# COMPACT_ATOMS: atom_id res chain seq x y z
N MET A 1 13.91 -36.53 14.32
CA MET A 1 13.06 -35.31 14.51
C MET A 1 13.90 -34.20 15.14
N LYS A 2 14.53 -33.34 14.33
CA LYS A 2 15.27 -32.17 14.80
C LYS A 2 14.25 -31.04 15.00
N LYS A 3 14.06 -30.62 16.27
CA LYS A 3 13.26 -29.44 16.64
C LYS A 3 13.89 -28.22 16.00
N ASN A 4 13.27 -27.69 14.93
CA ASN A 4 13.60 -26.37 14.41
C ASN A 4 13.33 -25.34 15.50
N ARG A 5 14.38 -24.89 16.19
CA ARG A 5 14.33 -23.71 17.04
C ARG A 5 14.07 -22.52 16.12
N VAL A 6 12.82 -22.07 16.08
CA VAL A 6 12.47 -20.76 15.52
C VAL A 6 13.38 -19.73 16.21
N ARG A 7 14.29 -19.12 15.46
CA ARG A 7 15.14 -18.03 15.98
C ARG A 7 14.18 -16.97 16.53
N ARG A 8 14.21 -16.76 17.85
CA ARG A 8 13.46 -15.67 18.49
C ARG A 8 13.91 -14.38 17.84
N PHE A 9 13.02 -13.73 17.13
CA PHE A 9 13.20 -12.38 16.63
C PHE A 9 13.49 -11.49 17.86
N ARG A 10 14.71 -10.96 17.96
CA ARG A 10 14.97 -9.90 18.94
C ARG A 10 14.34 -8.65 18.35
N SER A 11 13.43 -8.03 19.11
CA SER A 11 12.89 -6.71 18.75
C SER A 11 14.07 -5.78 18.45
N PRO A 12 14.14 -5.15 17.27
CA PRO A 12 15.21 -4.19 16.96
C PRO A 12 15.07 -2.88 17.77
N TYR A 13 14.01 -2.76 18.55
CA TYR A 13 13.69 -1.55 19.29
C TYR A 13 14.25 -1.61 20.70
N LEU A 14 15.12 -0.67 21.04
CA LEU A 14 15.50 -0.36 22.41
C LEU A 14 14.52 0.67 22.97
N PRO A 15 14.09 0.54 24.26
CA PRO A 15 13.24 1.53 24.88
C PRO A 15 13.95 2.88 24.94
N ILE A 16 13.30 3.93 24.44
CA ILE A 16 13.84 5.29 24.42
C ILE A 16 13.92 5.89 25.82
N ARG A 17 13.03 5.44 26.73
CA ARG A 17 13.04 5.83 28.15
C ARG A 17 13.14 4.61 29.05
N PRO A 18 13.98 4.64 30.11
CA PRO A 18 14.07 3.51 31.03
C PRO A 18 12.79 3.43 31.89
N ALA A 19 12.21 2.23 31.97
CA ALA A 19 11.05 1.97 32.80
C ALA A 19 11.33 2.17 34.30
N ILE A 20 10.35 2.73 35.04
CA ILE A 20 10.40 2.93 36.50
C ILE A 20 10.42 1.55 37.21
N LYS A 21 11.07 1.44 38.36
CA LYS A 21 11.24 0.14 39.10
C LYS A 21 9.93 -0.65 39.27
N ARG A 22 8.79 0.01 39.53
CA ARG A 22 7.48 -0.60 39.74
C ARG A 22 6.89 -1.19 38.42
N GLU A 23 7.18 -0.58 37.29
CA GLU A 23 6.75 -1.05 35.97
C GLU A 23 7.51 -2.30 35.52
N ARG A 24 8.75 -2.49 35.99
CA ARG A 24 9.60 -3.61 35.56
C ARG A 24 9.01 -4.98 35.88
N LEU A 25 8.28 -5.12 36.99
CA LEU A 25 7.62 -6.37 37.32
C LEU A 25 6.40 -6.65 36.43
N VAL A 26 5.61 -5.60 36.12
CA VAL A 26 4.46 -5.71 35.21
C VAL A 26 4.94 -6.01 33.80
N ILE A 27 5.97 -5.32 33.32
CA ILE A 27 6.62 -5.56 32.03
C ILE A 27 7.11 -7.02 31.94
N ALA A 28 7.78 -7.53 32.98
CA ALA A 28 8.30 -8.89 32.99
C ALA A 28 7.17 -9.92 32.93
N LEU A 29 6.11 -9.73 33.71
CA LEU A 29 4.95 -10.61 33.71
C LEU A 29 4.19 -10.56 32.38
N GLU A 30 3.90 -9.37 31.88
CA GLU A 30 3.25 -9.18 30.58
C GLU A 30 4.06 -9.80 29.44
N LYS A 31 5.39 -9.60 29.44
CA LYS A 31 6.31 -10.20 28.48
C LYS A 31 6.28 -11.72 28.50
N GLN A 32 6.27 -12.34 29.70
CA GLN A 32 6.20 -13.78 29.80
C GLN A 32 4.87 -14.32 29.26
N ILE A 33 3.75 -13.77 29.72
CA ILE A 33 2.41 -14.25 29.36
C ILE A 33 2.13 -13.96 27.87
N LYS A 34 2.29 -12.72 27.41
CA LYS A 34 2.06 -12.38 26.01
C LYS A 34 3.11 -13.00 25.07
N GLY A 35 4.35 -13.17 25.55
CA GLY A 35 5.39 -13.84 24.79
C GLY A 35 5.06 -15.31 24.53
N PHE A 36 4.51 -16.00 25.55
CA PHE A 36 4.08 -17.40 25.43
C PHE A 36 2.83 -17.54 24.54
N LEU A 37 1.78 -16.73 24.79
CA LEU A 37 0.49 -16.85 24.11
C LEU A 37 0.49 -16.26 22.69
N PHE A 38 1.16 -15.14 22.46
CA PHE A 38 1.03 -14.35 21.25
C PHE A 38 2.38 -14.05 20.55
N GLN A 39 3.47 -14.62 21.02
CA GLN A 39 4.83 -14.30 20.52
C GLN A 39 5.13 -12.78 20.52
N CYS A 40 4.69 -12.10 21.57
CA CYS A 40 4.73 -10.64 21.70
C CYS A 40 6.17 -10.10 21.69
N SER A 41 6.43 -9.07 20.88
CA SER A 41 7.71 -8.35 20.80
C SER A 41 7.83 -7.17 21.79
N MET A 42 6.81 -6.94 22.64
CA MET A 42 6.72 -5.80 23.57
C MET A 42 6.85 -4.43 22.85
N CYS A 43 6.18 -4.27 21.71
CA CYS A 43 6.18 -3.01 20.97
C CYS A 43 5.42 -1.86 21.68
N GLY A 44 4.74 -2.12 22.80
CA GLY A 44 3.95 -1.14 23.55
C GLY A 44 2.68 -0.61 22.86
N ASN A 45 2.49 -0.97 21.57
CA ASN A 45 1.39 -0.50 20.70
C ASN A 45 0.46 -1.66 20.35
N CYS A 46 -0.14 -2.28 21.36
CA CYS A 46 -0.84 -3.55 21.25
C CYS A 46 -2.12 -3.47 20.41
N LEU A 47 -2.20 -4.30 19.35
CA LEU A 47 -3.35 -4.42 18.44
C LEU A 47 -4.07 -5.77 18.53
N LEU A 48 -3.78 -6.61 19.52
CA LEU A 48 -4.33 -7.98 19.61
C LEU A 48 -5.86 -8.03 19.54
N GLN A 49 -6.54 -7.03 20.08
CA GLN A 49 -8.01 -7.01 20.03
C GLN A 49 -8.56 -6.70 18.63
N GLU A 50 -7.87 -5.89 17.86
CA GLU A 50 -8.24 -5.52 16.49
C GLU A 50 -7.87 -6.63 15.50
N THR A 51 -6.77 -7.31 15.76
CA THR A 51 -6.20 -8.33 14.87
C THR A 51 -6.57 -9.76 15.28
N ALA A 52 -7.76 -9.92 15.85
CA ALA A 52 -8.32 -11.23 16.24
C ALA A 52 -7.37 -12.08 17.09
N PHE A 53 -6.62 -11.44 18.00
CA PHE A 53 -5.63 -12.02 18.91
C PHE A 53 -4.36 -12.60 18.24
N ILE A 54 -4.10 -12.27 17.00
CA ILE A 54 -2.83 -12.56 16.33
C ILE A 54 -1.99 -11.28 16.27
N CYS A 55 -0.76 -11.32 16.77
CA CYS A 55 0.11 -10.13 16.82
C CYS A 55 0.56 -9.70 15.42
N PRO A 56 0.20 -8.50 14.92
CA PRO A 56 0.61 -8.04 13.59
C PRO A 56 2.11 -7.73 13.51
N MET A 57 2.78 -7.49 14.65
CA MET A 57 4.24 -7.29 14.71
C MET A 57 5.03 -8.58 14.40
N LEU A 58 4.36 -9.71 14.18
CA LEU A 58 4.95 -10.90 13.58
C LEU A 58 5.19 -10.72 12.06
N CYS A 59 4.64 -9.68 11.43
CA CYS A 59 4.97 -9.29 10.06
C CYS A 59 6.40 -8.76 10.01
N PRO A 60 7.31 -9.30 9.17
CA PRO A 60 8.69 -8.80 9.08
C PRO A 60 8.79 -7.33 8.67
N LYS A 61 7.85 -6.85 7.86
CA LYS A 61 7.76 -5.42 7.48
C LYS A 61 7.15 -4.54 8.56
N GLY A 62 6.65 -5.10 9.67
CA GLY A 62 6.01 -4.35 10.75
C GLY A 62 4.66 -3.72 10.38
N LEU A 63 3.95 -4.23 9.37
CA LEU A 63 2.71 -3.64 8.89
C LEU A 63 1.59 -3.73 9.92
N ARG A 64 0.82 -2.66 10.03
CA ARG A 64 -0.25 -2.50 11.04
C ARG A 64 -1.66 -2.39 10.44
N ASN A 65 -1.78 -2.23 9.13
CA ASN A 65 -3.05 -1.94 8.45
C ASN A 65 -3.49 -2.99 7.42
N GLY A 66 -2.81 -4.10 7.32
CA GLY A 66 -3.16 -5.17 6.38
C GLY A 66 -1.92 -5.78 5.70
N PRO A 67 -2.12 -6.74 4.80
CA PRO A 67 -1.03 -7.36 4.06
C PRO A 67 -0.40 -6.37 3.07
N CYS A 68 0.87 -6.61 2.71
CA CYS A 68 1.57 -5.80 1.70
C CYS A 68 1.07 -6.02 0.26
N GLY A 69 0.33 -7.10 0.02
CA GLY A 69 -0.10 -7.48 -1.33
C GLY A 69 0.97 -8.15 -2.18
N SER A 70 2.16 -8.37 -1.62
CA SER A 70 3.28 -9.02 -2.32
C SER A 70 3.46 -10.50 -1.92
N GLY A 71 2.46 -11.12 -1.28
CA GLY A 71 2.46 -12.55 -0.95
C GLY A 71 2.01 -13.39 -2.13
N VAL A 72 2.56 -14.62 -2.24
CA VAL A 72 2.09 -15.64 -3.19
C VAL A 72 1.51 -16.77 -2.37
N ASP A 73 0.37 -17.33 -2.78
CA ASP A 73 -0.31 -18.45 -2.11
C ASP A 73 -0.48 -18.24 -0.59
N ASN A 74 -0.84 -17.02 -0.19
CA ASN A 74 -0.99 -16.65 1.23
C ASN A 74 0.30 -16.77 2.06
N ARG A 75 1.46 -16.82 1.42
CA ARG A 75 2.77 -16.87 2.06
C ARG A 75 3.39 -15.49 2.21
N CYS A 76 4.30 -15.37 3.17
CA CYS A 76 5.02 -14.11 3.42
C CYS A 76 6.04 -13.83 2.31
N CYS A 77 6.02 -12.63 1.71
CA CYS A 77 6.98 -12.25 0.67
C CYS A 77 8.42 -12.08 1.19
N VAL A 78 8.61 -11.88 2.49
CA VAL A 78 9.95 -11.77 3.12
C VAL A 78 10.48 -13.15 3.53
N GLU A 79 9.59 -14.02 4.04
CA GLU A 79 9.90 -15.37 4.48
C GLU A 79 8.92 -16.37 3.85
N PRO A 80 9.14 -16.80 2.58
CA PRO A 80 8.17 -17.62 1.84
C PRO A 80 7.91 -19.00 2.47
N SER A 81 8.75 -19.44 3.41
CA SER A 81 8.56 -20.69 4.15
C SER A 81 7.39 -20.65 5.14
N ARG A 82 6.86 -19.47 5.48
CA ARG A 82 5.77 -19.31 6.44
C ARG A 82 4.54 -18.63 5.82
N PRO A 83 3.34 -18.85 6.39
CA PRO A 83 2.14 -18.14 5.97
C PRO A 83 2.25 -16.64 6.26
N CYS A 84 1.55 -15.83 5.46
CA CYS A 84 1.39 -14.41 5.74
C CYS A 84 0.59 -14.20 7.03
N ILE A 85 1.13 -13.42 7.96
CA ILE A 85 0.47 -13.18 9.24
C ILE A 85 -0.88 -12.47 9.08
N TRP A 86 -0.98 -11.55 8.11
CA TRP A 86 -2.22 -10.84 7.84
C TRP A 86 -3.31 -11.72 7.24
N HIS A 87 -2.93 -12.71 6.44
CA HIS A 87 -3.87 -13.72 5.97
C HIS A 87 -4.42 -14.56 7.15
N LEU A 88 -3.56 -14.94 8.11
CA LEU A 88 -4.01 -15.60 9.33
C LEU A 88 -4.92 -14.71 10.17
N ILE A 89 -4.63 -13.41 10.27
CA ILE A 89 -5.47 -12.42 10.96
C ILE A 89 -6.86 -12.36 10.31
N TYR A 90 -6.95 -12.26 8.99
CA TYR A 90 -8.23 -12.21 8.27
C TYR A 90 -9.06 -13.47 8.51
N LYS A 91 -8.48 -14.66 8.30
CA LYS A 91 -9.16 -15.94 8.58
C LYS A 91 -9.66 -16.06 10.02
N GLN A 92 -8.86 -15.62 10.99
CA GLN A 92 -9.26 -15.65 12.38
C GLN A 92 -10.33 -14.62 12.70
N ALA A 93 -10.26 -13.43 12.09
CA ALA A 93 -11.28 -12.39 12.24
C ALA A 93 -12.63 -12.83 11.68
N GLU A 94 -12.67 -13.54 10.54
CA GLU A 94 -13.88 -14.15 10.01
C GLU A 94 -14.48 -15.16 10.98
N ARG A 95 -13.67 -16.11 11.48
CA ARG A 95 -14.12 -17.13 12.44
C ARG A 95 -14.71 -16.54 13.71
N LEU A 96 -14.19 -15.38 14.14
CA LEU A 96 -14.64 -14.68 15.34
C LEU A 96 -15.70 -13.61 15.07
N ASN A 97 -16.15 -13.45 13.80
CA ASN A 97 -17.05 -12.39 13.35
C ASN A 97 -16.58 -10.98 13.78
N ARG A 98 -15.31 -10.65 13.45
CA ARG A 98 -14.63 -9.44 13.89
C ARG A 98 -13.96 -8.69 12.72
N MET A 99 -14.41 -8.88 11.50
CA MET A 99 -13.86 -8.24 10.30
C MET A 99 -14.00 -6.71 10.35
N ASP A 100 -15.06 -6.20 10.99
CA ASP A 100 -15.29 -4.78 11.25
C ASP A 100 -14.13 -4.11 11.99
N ARG A 101 -13.48 -4.86 12.90
CA ARG A 101 -12.34 -4.35 13.68
C ARG A 101 -11.10 -4.05 12.84
N LEU A 102 -10.98 -4.74 11.71
CA LEU A 102 -9.86 -4.55 10.81
C LEU A 102 -9.97 -3.26 9.98
N MET A 103 -11.14 -2.61 9.94
CA MET A 103 -11.38 -1.41 9.13
C MET A 103 -10.73 -0.16 9.73
N GLU A 104 -10.54 -0.10 11.04
CA GLU A 104 -9.89 1.03 11.67
C GLU A 104 -8.43 1.18 11.19
N ILE A 105 -8.07 2.39 10.75
CA ILE A 105 -6.71 2.71 10.33
C ILE A 105 -5.83 2.88 11.55
N GLN A 106 -4.84 2.02 11.69
CA GLN A 106 -3.94 1.99 12.86
C GLN A 106 -2.76 2.94 12.67
N ALA A 107 -2.42 3.68 13.73
CA ALA A 107 -1.28 4.59 13.76
C ALA A 107 0.06 3.89 13.43
N PRO A 108 1.05 4.61 12.91
CA PRO A 108 2.44 4.17 12.91
C PRO A 108 2.92 3.80 14.31
N LEU A 109 3.96 2.98 14.38
CA LEU A 109 4.51 2.57 15.67
C LEU A 109 4.98 3.80 16.46
N ASP A 110 4.49 3.95 17.69
CA ASP A 110 4.99 4.94 18.62
C ASP A 110 6.23 4.38 19.33
N GLY A 111 7.39 4.92 18.96
CA GLY A 111 8.68 4.47 19.49
C GLY A 111 8.83 4.69 21.01
N GLU A 112 8.16 5.69 21.57
CA GLU A 112 8.23 5.96 23.03
C GLU A 112 7.58 4.86 23.85
N ARG A 113 6.65 4.09 23.28
CA ARG A 113 5.94 2.98 23.95
C ARG A 113 6.68 1.65 23.87
N VAL A 114 7.73 1.57 23.06
CA VAL A 114 8.47 0.32 22.87
C VAL A 114 9.13 -0.12 24.18
N GLY A 115 8.89 -1.37 24.57
CA GLY A 115 9.39 -1.94 25.81
C GLY A 115 8.58 -1.59 27.06
N HIS A 116 7.56 -0.72 26.94
CA HIS A 116 6.64 -0.40 28.05
C HIS A 116 5.48 -1.39 28.13
N GLU A 117 4.92 -1.48 29.34
CA GLU A 117 3.77 -2.32 29.61
C GLU A 117 2.46 -1.71 29.05
N THR A 118 1.49 -2.55 28.77
CA THR A 118 0.15 -2.12 28.33
C THR A 118 -0.96 -2.48 29.30
N TRP A 119 -0.74 -3.45 30.18
CA TRP A 119 -1.77 -3.93 31.11
C TRP A 119 -2.03 -2.99 32.28
N GLY A 120 -0.99 -2.48 32.91
CA GLY A 120 -1.13 -1.57 34.05
C GLY A 120 -1.82 -0.27 33.65
N THR A 121 -1.44 0.26 32.48
CA THR A 121 -2.08 1.45 31.90
C THR A 121 -3.57 1.21 31.61
N VAL A 122 -3.92 0.03 31.05
CA VAL A 122 -5.33 -0.35 30.83
C VAL A 122 -6.07 -0.47 32.14
N LEU A 123 -5.49 -1.16 33.12
CA LEU A 123 -6.13 -1.39 34.40
C LEU A 123 -6.31 -0.11 35.23
N SER A 124 -5.33 0.83 35.20
CA SER A 124 -5.45 2.10 35.91
C SER A 124 -6.56 2.96 35.30
N LYS A 125 -6.59 3.14 33.98
CA LYS A 125 -7.64 3.91 33.30
C LYS A 125 -9.02 3.27 33.40
N ALA A 126 -9.11 1.93 33.40
CA ALA A 126 -10.36 1.22 33.66
C ALA A 126 -10.86 1.42 35.07
N ARG A 127 -9.94 1.49 36.05
CA ARG A 127 -10.27 1.81 37.45
C ARG A 127 -10.74 3.25 37.62
N GLU A 128 -10.04 4.21 37.05
CA GLU A 128 -10.42 5.63 37.06
C GLU A 128 -11.83 5.87 36.46
N ARG A 129 -12.18 5.13 35.40
CA ARG A 129 -13.52 5.18 34.77
C ARG A 129 -14.55 4.28 35.46
N GLY A 130 -14.24 3.66 36.60
CA GLY A 130 -15.17 2.79 37.34
C GLY A 130 -15.56 1.49 36.63
N LEU A 131 -14.88 1.11 35.54
CA LEU A 131 -15.19 -0.07 34.71
C LEU A 131 -14.87 -1.41 35.43
N LEU A 132 -14.03 -1.40 36.44
CA LEU A 132 -13.63 -2.58 37.23
C LEU A 132 -14.45 -2.78 38.50
N SER A 133 -15.51 -2.01 38.77
CA SER A 133 -16.36 -2.22 39.93
C SER A 133 -17.21 -3.49 39.76
N LEU A 134 -17.31 -4.33 40.83
CA LEU A 134 -18.09 -5.56 40.82
C LEU A 134 -19.57 -5.35 40.43
N MET A 135 -20.20 -4.24 40.84
CA MET A 135 -21.55 -3.86 40.38
C MET A 135 -21.63 -3.49 38.89
N GLY A 136 -20.51 -3.15 38.31
CA GLY A 136 -20.39 -2.73 36.93
C GLY A 136 -20.37 -3.86 35.94
N VAL A 137 -19.82 -4.99 36.30
CA VAL A 137 -19.77 -6.18 35.44
C VAL A 137 -21.18 -6.74 35.19
N LEU A 138 -22.10 -6.50 36.13
CA LEU A 138 -23.49 -6.98 36.07
C LEU A 138 -24.43 -6.08 35.25
N ARG A 139 -24.03 -4.88 34.85
CA ARG A 139 -24.88 -3.88 34.13
C ARG A 139 -24.71 -3.79 32.64
N GLY A 140 -24.50 -4.85 31.91
CA GLY A 140 -24.89 -4.89 30.51
C GLY A 140 -24.00 -4.25 29.44
N ARG A 141 -24.52 -4.19 28.22
CA ARG A 141 -23.88 -3.88 26.93
C ARG A 141 -23.05 -2.59 26.85
N HIS A 142 -23.48 -1.50 27.48
CA HIS A 142 -22.79 -0.19 27.47
C HIS A 142 -21.36 -0.24 28.02
N ARG A 143 -21.10 -1.05 29.03
CA ARG A 143 -19.74 -1.18 29.61
C ARG A 143 -18.77 -1.95 28.73
N ARG A 144 -19.27 -2.84 27.91
CA ARG A 144 -18.42 -3.57 26.95
C ARG A 144 -17.91 -2.62 25.87
N GLU A 145 -18.73 -1.71 25.40
CA GLU A 145 -18.34 -0.68 24.43
C GLU A 145 -17.41 0.36 25.05
N GLU A 146 -17.67 0.82 26.27
CA GLU A 146 -16.78 1.73 27.01
C GLU A 146 -15.41 1.10 27.29
N PHE A 147 -15.38 -0.18 27.64
CA PHE A 147 -14.14 -0.92 27.82
C PHE A 147 -13.38 -1.07 26.48
N GLN A 148 -14.09 -1.28 25.41
CA GLN A 148 -13.51 -1.32 24.06
C GLN A 148 -12.97 0.06 23.62
N ARG A 149 -13.70 1.14 23.88
CA ARG A 149 -13.23 2.52 23.64
C ARG A 149 -11.96 2.83 24.43
N LEU A 150 -11.93 2.43 25.70
CA LEU A 150 -10.74 2.59 26.55
C LEU A 150 -9.50 1.93 25.93
N PHE A 151 -9.63 0.70 25.41
CA PHE A 151 -8.53 0.04 24.72
C PHE A 151 -8.13 0.74 23.42
N ARG A 152 -9.10 1.29 22.68
CA ARG A 152 -8.86 2.10 21.47
C ARG A 152 -8.03 3.33 21.83
N ASP A 153 -8.44 4.11 22.81
CA ASP A 153 -7.75 5.33 23.27
C ASP A 153 -6.33 5.07 23.78
N LEU A 154 -6.08 3.86 24.31
CA LEU A 154 -4.74 3.48 24.79
C LEU A 154 -3.78 3.06 23.70
N ARG A 155 -4.30 2.64 22.53
CA ARG A 155 -3.50 2.11 21.43
C ARG A 155 -3.06 3.17 20.46
N GLN A 156 -3.86 4.22 20.34
CA GLN A 156 -3.57 5.31 19.43
C GLN A 156 -3.02 6.50 20.20
N PRO A 157 -1.94 7.11 19.71
CA PRO A 157 -1.47 8.37 20.30
C PRO A 157 -2.50 9.48 20.05
N ASP A 158 -2.51 10.52 20.89
CA ASP A 158 -3.49 11.59 20.84
C ASP A 158 -3.49 12.37 19.50
N TRP A 159 -2.37 12.35 18.78
CA TRP A 159 -2.23 12.97 17.46
C TRP A 159 -2.80 12.11 16.32
N TRP A 160 -3.19 10.84 16.59
CA TRP A 160 -3.81 9.96 15.61
C TRP A 160 -5.27 9.74 15.94
N GLN A 161 -6.14 10.13 15.04
CA GLN A 161 -7.57 9.83 15.13
C GLN A 161 -7.84 8.62 14.24
N GLY A 162 -8.15 7.49 14.85
CA GLY A 162 -8.52 6.28 14.14
C GLY A 162 -9.68 6.56 13.19
N ASP A 163 -9.48 6.16 11.96
CA ASP A 163 -10.41 6.40 10.88
C ASP A 163 -10.87 5.07 10.31
N ASP A 164 -12.17 4.86 10.16
CA ASP A 164 -12.76 3.62 9.66
C ASP A 164 -13.81 3.85 8.56
N HIS A 165 -13.97 5.09 8.12
CA HIS A 165 -14.96 5.48 7.14
C HIS A 165 -14.41 6.38 6.04
N TYR A 166 -15.14 6.47 4.94
CA TYR A 166 -14.77 7.27 3.79
C TYR A 166 -14.91 8.78 4.06
N HIS A 167 -13.87 9.52 3.71
CA HIS A 167 -13.85 10.98 3.69
C HIS A 167 -13.79 11.47 2.24
N PRO A 168 -14.86 12.09 1.73
CA PRO A 168 -14.80 12.71 0.42
C PRO A 168 -13.74 13.83 0.42
N PRO A 169 -13.05 14.06 -0.72
CA PRO A 169 -12.09 15.14 -0.84
C PRO A 169 -12.71 16.50 -0.51
N ALA A 170 -11.99 17.34 0.25
CA ALA A 170 -12.45 18.67 0.62
C ALA A 170 -12.66 19.61 -0.58
N SER A 171 -11.99 19.36 -1.71
CA SER A 171 -12.16 20.09 -2.96
C SER A 171 -12.54 19.15 -4.11
N PHE A 172 -13.57 19.54 -4.85
CA PHE A 172 -13.97 18.83 -6.08
C PHE A 172 -13.25 19.35 -7.34
N LYS A 173 -12.48 20.45 -7.24
CA LYS A 173 -11.67 20.93 -8.38
C LYS A 173 -10.51 19.96 -8.63
N PRO A 174 -10.31 19.48 -9.88
CA PRO A 174 -9.14 18.68 -10.21
C PRO A 174 -7.85 19.44 -9.91
N VAL A 175 -6.85 18.75 -9.37
CA VAL A 175 -5.53 19.33 -9.09
C VAL A 175 -4.52 19.00 -10.18
N SER A 176 -4.89 18.10 -11.09
CA SER A 176 -4.04 17.59 -12.17
C SER A 176 -4.85 17.30 -13.44
N ARG A 177 -4.19 17.21 -14.58
CA ARG A 177 -4.83 16.83 -15.85
C ARG A 177 -5.34 15.39 -15.80
N LEU A 178 -4.56 14.48 -15.23
CA LEU A 178 -4.95 13.08 -15.02
C LEU A 178 -6.27 12.98 -14.23
N GLN A 179 -6.37 13.70 -13.12
CA GLN A 179 -7.60 13.73 -12.32
C GLN A 179 -8.76 14.35 -13.10
N ALA A 180 -8.51 15.40 -13.88
CA ALA A 180 -9.53 16.04 -14.70
C ALA A 180 -10.09 15.08 -15.77
N SER A 181 -9.22 14.36 -16.49
CA SER A 181 -9.61 13.36 -17.49
C SER A 181 -10.45 12.24 -16.87
N MET A 182 -10.02 11.69 -15.72
CA MET A 182 -10.79 10.65 -15.03
C MET A 182 -12.18 11.16 -14.58
N LYS A 183 -12.27 12.40 -14.09
CA LYS A 183 -13.56 13.01 -13.70
C LYS A 183 -14.52 13.25 -14.88
N ARG A 184 -13.98 13.46 -16.08
CA ARG A 184 -14.80 13.54 -17.32
C ARG A 184 -15.22 12.17 -17.85
N GLY A 185 -14.79 11.06 -17.20
CA GLY A 185 -15.04 9.70 -17.66
C GLY A 185 -14.21 9.28 -18.87
N GLU A 186 -13.12 9.99 -19.16
CA GLU A 186 -12.19 9.61 -20.21
C GLU A 186 -11.42 8.36 -19.81
N PHE A 187 -11.24 7.43 -20.76
CA PHE A 187 -10.40 6.25 -20.54
C PHE A 187 -8.92 6.68 -20.59
N VAL A 188 -8.28 6.74 -19.44
CA VAL A 188 -6.93 7.26 -19.32
C VAL A 188 -5.85 6.18 -19.54
N VAL A 189 -4.71 6.60 -20.06
CA VAL A 189 -3.51 5.76 -20.22
C VAL A 189 -2.38 6.38 -19.42
N THR A 190 -1.83 5.62 -18.48
CA THR A 190 -0.59 5.95 -17.78
C THR A 190 0.49 4.93 -18.09
N ALA A 191 1.75 5.31 -18.00
CA ALA A 191 2.87 4.42 -18.25
C ALA A 191 3.90 4.48 -17.13
N GLU A 192 4.54 3.37 -16.83
CA GLU A 192 5.62 3.30 -15.86
C GLU A 192 6.92 3.80 -16.50
N VAL A 193 7.66 4.61 -15.76
CA VAL A 193 8.99 5.10 -16.09
C VAL A 193 9.95 4.79 -14.94
N HIS A 194 11.05 4.12 -15.28
CA HIS A 194 12.09 3.81 -14.30
C HIS A 194 13.13 4.93 -14.29
N PRO A 195 13.40 5.54 -13.12
CA PRO A 195 14.50 6.48 -12.99
C PRO A 195 15.83 5.81 -13.37
N PRO A 196 16.77 6.53 -14.03
CA PRO A 196 18.06 5.97 -14.37
C PRO A 196 18.89 5.61 -13.14
N ALA A 197 19.83 4.68 -13.32
CA ALA A 197 20.79 4.28 -12.26
C ALA A 197 21.97 5.26 -12.12
N GLY A 198 21.96 6.37 -12.85
CA GLY A 198 22.99 7.41 -12.83
C GLY A 198 22.40 8.81 -12.85
N ALA A 199 23.25 9.82 -12.93
CA ALA A 199 22.86 11.23 -12.92
C ALA A 199 22.50 11.79 -14.32
N GLY A 200 22.47 10.95 -15.37
CA GLY A 200 22.13 11.39 -16.74
C GLY A 200 20.61 11.53 -16.92
N ALA A 201 20.20 12.57 -17.64
CA ALA A 201 18.79 12.86 -17.93
C ALA A 201 18.32 12.38 -19.31
N ASP A 202 19.24 12.06 -20.22
CA ASP A 202 18.99 11.85 -21.66
C ASP A 202 17.91 10.80 -21.93
N HIS A 203 17.96 9.67 -21.26
CA HIS A 203 16.97 8.60 -21.41
C HIS A 203 15.56 9.05 -21.00
N VAL A 204 15.44 9.82 -19.92
CA VAL A 204 14.14 10.33 -19.43
C VAL A 204 13.58 11.36 -20.42
N GLN A 205 14.44 12.24 -20.94
CA GLN A 205 14.06 13.26 -21.92
C GLN A 205 13.62 12.65 -23.25
N GLU A 206 14.37 11.67 -23.76
CA GLU A 206 14.04 10.95 -24.99
C GLU A 206 12.69 10.22 -24.84
N LEU A 207 12.48 9.50 -23.73
CA LEU A 207 11.23 8.82 -23.47
C LEU A 207 10.06 9.82 -23.33
N ALA A 208 10.26 10.95 -22.67
CA ALA A 208 9.27 12.01 -22.58
C ALA A 208 8.90 12.56 -23.96
N HIS A 209 9.88 12.79 -24.81
CA HIS A 209 9.64 13.26 -26.18
C HIS A 209 8.78 12.27 -26.98
N GLN A 210 9.08 10.97 -26.87
CA GLN A 210 8.35 9.92 -27.58
C GLN A 210 6.91 9.71 -27.06
N LEU A 211 6.65 9.97 -25.79
CA LEU A 211 5.36 9.73 -25.13
C LEU A 211 4.45 10.97 -25.08
N ARG A 212 5.00 12.14 -25.34
CA ARG A 212 4.25 13.40 -25.29
C ARG A 212 3.02 13.36 -26.22
N GLY A 213 1.84 13.69 -25.65
CA GLY A 213 0.57 13.65 -26.36
C GLY A 213 0.01 12.25 -26.60
N ARG A 214 0.67 11.19 -26.11
CA ARG A 214 0.22 9.79 -26.26
C ARG A 214 -0.32 9.19 -24.95
N ILE A 215 0.17 9.66 -23.81
CA ILE A 215 -0.24 9.20 -22.49
C ILE A 215 -0.71 10.36 -21.63
N HIS A 216 -1.57 10.09 -20.67
CA HIS A 216 -2.11 11.09 -19.75
C HIS A 216 -1.13 11.44 -18.63
N ALA A 217 -0.37 10.44 -18.14
CA ALA A 217 0.67 10.66 -17.12
C ALA A 217 1.72 9.54 -17.15
N ALA A 218 2.94 9.86 -16.69
CA ALA A 218 4.02 8.90 -16.46
C ALA A 218 4.22 8.64 -14.97
N ASN A 219 4.16 7.39 -14.58
CA ASN A 219 4.32 6.94 -13.20
C ASN A 219 5.79 6.62 -12.93
N VAL A 220 6.42 7.37 -12.04
CA VAL A 220 7.85 7.27 -11.75
C VAL A 220 8.09 6.39 -10.54
N THR A 221 8.74 5.24 -10.76
CA THR A 221 9.01 4.26 -9.69
C THR A 221 10.03 4.76 -8.68
N GLU A 222 9.83 4.43 -7.39
CA GLU A 222 10.80 4.71 -6.34
C GLU A 222 11.63 3.46 -6.04
N ASN A 223 12.94 3.52 -6.32
CA ASN A 223 13.91 2.45 -6.05
C ASN A 223 13.35 1.03 -6.33
N PRO A 224 12.95 0.73 -7.59
CA PRO A 224 12.31 -0.54 -7.93
C PRO A 224 13.18 -1.73 -7.55
N MET A 225 12.55 -2.81 -7.06
CA MET A 225 13.24 -3.99 -6.52
C MET A 225 14.26 -3.65 -5.40
N ALA A 226 14.02 -2.59 -4.62
CA ALA A 226 14.93 -2.10 -3.57
C ALA A 226 16.34 -1.78 -4.09
N THR A 227 16.46 -1.32 -5.32
CA THR A 227 17.74 -0.94 -5.95
C THR A 227 17.81 0.58 -6.08
N PRO A 228 18.86 1.24 -5.58
CA PRO A 228 19.00 2.69 -5.65
C PRO A 228 18.99 3.21 -7.09
N ARG A 229 18.23 4.28 -7.30
CA ARG A 229 18.07 4.99 -8.57
C ARG A 229 18.08 6.50 -8.32
N MET A 230 18.06 7.32 -9.39
CA MET A 230 17.70 8.73 -9.28
C MET A 230 16.39 8.85 -8.51
N SER A 231 16.24 9.86 -7.63
CA SER A 231 15.00 10.01 -6.85
C SER A 231 13.80 10.18 -7.78
N SER A 232 12.67 9.61 -7.39
CA SER A 232 11.43 9.70 -8.17
C SER A 232 11.00 11.17 -8.34
N LEU A 233 11.20 12.02 -7.33
CA LEU A 233 10.88 13.46 -7.41
C LEU A 233 11.71 14.17 -8.48
N ALA A 234 13.03 13.93 -8.53
CA ALA A 234 13.89 14.53 -9.56
C ALA A 234 13.49 14.07 -10.97
N CYS A 235 13.21 12.78 -11.15
CA CYS A 235 12.74 12.25 -12.42
C CYS A 235 11.36 12.80 -12.80
N CYS A 236 10.42 12.95 -11.85
CA CYS A 236 9.14 13.61 -12.07
C CYS A 236 9.30 15.05 -12.56
N LEU A 237 10.24 15.81 -11.99
CA LEU A 237 10.52 17.18 -12.42
C LEU A 237 11.03 17.22 -13.85
N LEU A 238 11.94 16.33 -14.23
CA LEU A 238 12.44 16.21 -15.61
C LEU A 238 11.30 15.89 -16.61
N LEU A 239 10.41 14.98 -16.26
CA LEU A 239 9.23 14.65 -17.07
C LEU A 239 8.31 15.85 -17.23
N ALA A 240 8.01 16.56 -16.13
CA ALA A 240 7.15 17.74 -16.14
C ALA A 240 7.73 18.87 -17.02
N GLN A 241 9.04 19.13 -16.94
CA GLN A 241 9.74 20.09 -17.79
C GLN A 241 9.68 19.71 -19.29
N ASN A 242 9.54 18.42 -19.60
CA ASN A 242 9.39 17.92 -20.96
C ASN A 242 7.91 17.70 -21.38
N GLY A 243 6.95 18.26 -20.61
CA GLY A 243 5.52 18.27 -20.96
C GLY A 243 4.75 16.99 -20.66
N ILE A 244 5.34 16.04 -19.92
CA ILE A 244 4.68 14.83 -19.42
C ILE A 244 4.21 15.09 -17.99
N GLU A 245 2.94 14.85 -17.69
CA GLU A 245 2.43 14.90 -16.33
C GLU A 245 2.92 13.69 -15.51
N PRO A 246 3.62 13.89 -14.39
CA PRO A 246 4.14 12.77 -13.61
C PRO A 246 3.15 12.27 -12.55
N VAL A 247 3.32 11.01 -12.17
CA VAL A 247 2.80 10.43 -10.93
C VAL A 247 3.99 10.03 -10.07
N LEU A 248 4.16 10.69 -8.94
CA LEU A 248 5.24 10.43 -7.98
C LEU A 248 4.92 9.19 -7.15
N GLN A 249 5.73 8.15 -7.24
CA GLN A 249 5.65 7.03 -6.30
C GLN A 249 6.44 7.32 -5.03
N LEU A 250 5.81 7.08 -3.88
CA LEU A 250 6.43 7.14 -2.57
C LEU A 250 6.28 5.78 -1.89
N THR A 251 7.38 5.24 -1.33
CA THR A 251 7.37 3.92 -0.69
C THR A 251 7.62 3.99 0.81
N GLY A 252 6.83 3.28 1.60
CA GLY A 252 7.02 3.19 3.06
C GLY A 252 8.32 2.50 3.46
N ARG A 253 8.98 1.78 2.54
CA ARG A 253 10.33 1.24 2.72
C ARG A 253 11.38 2.33 2.83
N ASP A 254 11.27 3.38 2.01
CA ASP A 254 12.32 4.39 1.82
C ASP A 254 12.04 5.66 2.63
N TYR A 255 10.77 5.92 2.97
CA TYR A 255 10.33 7.14 3.63
C TYR A 255 9.92 6.90 5.08
N ASN A 256 10.53 7.64 6.00
CA ASN A 256 10.01 7.79 7.35
C ASN A 256 8.92 8.88 7.40
N ARG A 257 8.19 8.96 8.52
CA ARG A 257 7.08 9.90 8.73
C ARG A 257 7.43 11.38 8.60
N TYR A 258 8.67 11.77 8.81
CA TYR A 258 9.12 13.16 8.66
C TYR A 258 9.43 13.46 7.20
N PHE A 259 10.23 12.59 6.57
CA PHE A 259 10.66 12.78 5.19
C PHE A 259 9.48 12.67 4.21
N LEU A 260 8.52 11.78 4.45
CA LEU A 260 7.27 11.73 3.67
C LEU A 260 6.58 13.08 3.57
N GLN A 261 6.40 13.77 4.71
CA GLN A 261 5.68 15.04 4.75
C GLN A 261 6.45 16.16 4.06
N SER A 262 7.76 16.25 4.25
CA SER A 262 8.59 17.27 3.60
C SER A 262 8.71 17.05 2.10
N GLU A 263 8.91 15.80 1.65
CA GLU A 263 9.00 15.45 0.23
C GLU A 263 7.69 15.76 -0.51
N ALA A 264 6.56 15.39 0.11
CA ALA A 264 5.25 15.65 -0.47
C ALA A 264 4.97 17.17 -0.59
N LEU A 265 5.34 17.98 0.41
CA LEU A 265 5.23 19.46 0.30
C LEU A 265 6.09 19.99 -0.84
N GLY A 266 7.33 19.49 -0.97
CA GLY A 266 8.23 19.80 -2.09
C GLY A 266 7.63 19.45 -3.44
N ALA A 267 7.06 18.26 -3.58
CA ALA A 267 6.36 17.84 -4.80
C ALA A 267 5.22 18.79 -5.17
N SER A 268 4.39 19.16 -4.19
CA SER A 268 3.24 20.05 -4.43
C SER A 268 3.65 21.43 -4.95
N ILE A 269 4.72 22.05 -4.40
CA ILE A 269 5.20 23.36 -4.86
C ILE A 269 5.86 23.30 -6.24
N LEU A 270 6.43 22.13 -6.61
CA LEU A 270 6.98 21.87 -7.93
C LEU A 270 5.92 21.52 -8.98
N GLY A 271 4.62 21.56 -8.64
CA GLY A 271 3.53 21.23 -9.54
C GLY A 271 3.29 19.73 -9.77
N ILE A 272 3.90 18.88 -8.95
CA ILE A 272 3.73 17.42 -8.99
C ILE A 272 2.62 17.05 -8.01
N HIS A 273 1.41 16.82 -8.54
CA HIS A 273 0.20 16.65 -7.75
C HIS A 273 -0.32 15.22 -7.69
N ASN A 274 0.05 14.36 -8.63
CA ASN A 274 -0.35 12.94 -8.57
C ASN A 274 0.67 12.16 -7.72
N VAL A 275 0.20 11.49 -6.69
CA VAL A 275 1.04 10.74 -5.75
C VAL A 275 0.50 9.34 -5.57
N LEU A 276 1.35 8.33 -5.78
CA LEU A 276 1.02 6.92 -5.54
C LEU A 276 1.77 6.42 -4.30
N CYS A 277 1.01 6.03 -3.26
CA CYS A 277 1.56 5.51 -2.02
C CYS A 277 1.69 3.99 -2.05
N LEU A 278 2.88 3.48 -1.84
CA LEU A 278 3.21 2.07 -1.84
C LEU A 278 3.85 1.65 -0.52
N THR A 279 3.66 0.40 -0.11
CA THR A 279 4.41 -0.15 1.04
C THR A 279 5.88 -0.38 0.66
N GLY A 280 6.14 -0.78 -0.56
CA GLY A 280 7.47 -1.10 -1.09
C GLY A 280 7.86 -2.57 -0.90
N ASP A 281 8.77 -3.04 -1.78
CA ASP A 281 9.32 -4.38 -1.72
C ASP A 281 10.30 -4.55 -0.56
N PRO A 282 10.49 -5.79 -0.05
CA PRO A 282 11.47 -6.01 1.00
C PRO A 282 12.90 -5.78 0.45
N PRO A 283 13.83 -5.22 1.26
CA PRO A 283 15.23 -5.01 0.86
C PRO A 283 15.97 -6.29 0.47
N ILE A 284 15.46 -7.45 0.86
CA ILE A 284 15.99 -8.77 0.49
C ILE A 284 15.94 -9.00 -1.02
N ALA A 285 15.06 -8.29 -1.75
CA ALA A 285 15.01 -8.34 -3.20
C ALA A 285 16.24 -7.67 -3.86
N SER A 286 16.98 -6.83 -3.13
CA SER A 286 18.20 -6.18 -3.62
C SER A 286 19.42 -7.12 -3.50
N ARG A 287 20.43 -6.87 -4.35
CA ARG A 287 21.75 -7.55 -4.27
C ARG A 287 22.69 -6.89 -3.27
N GLY A 288 22.25 -5.78 -2.64
CA GLY A 288 23.05 -5.00 -1.69
C GLY A 288 22.75 -5.33 -0.22
N PRO A 289 23.43 -4.66 0.72
CA PRO A 289 23.11 -4.74 2.15
C PRO A 289 21.66 -4.36 2.38
N ALA A 290 20.92 -5.20 3.10
CA ALA A 290 19.52 -4.91 3.43
C ALA A 290 19.43 -3.71 4.37
N SER A 291 18.59 -2.75 4.07
CA SER A 291 18.16 -1.72 5.02
C SER A 291 17.30 -2.35 6.13
N GLY A 292 17.22 -1.66 7.28
CA GLY A 292 16.51 -2.20 8.44
C GLY A 292 15.01 -2.45 8.16
N LEU A 293 14.51 -3.56 8.69
CA LEU A 293 13.09 -3.83 8.88
C LEU A 293 12.78 -3.66 10.38
N PRO A 294 11.59 -3.22 10.77
CA PRO A 294 10.38 -2.92 10.00
C PRO A 294 10.37 -1.52 9.38
N PHE A 295 9.40 -1.29 8.48
CA PHE A 295 9.13 0.02 7.89
C PHE A 295 8.46 0.96 8.90
N ASP A 296 8.74 2.27 8.82
CA ASP A 296 8.08 3.27 9.68
C ASP A 296 6.60 3.45 9.32
N LEU A 297 6.30 3.41 8.01
CA LEU A 297 4.96 3.62 7.46
C LEU A 297 4.56 2.49 6.52
N ASP A 298 3.27 2.15 6.51
CA ASP A 298 2.64 1.43 5.42
C ASP A 298 1.88 2.37 4.47
N ALA A 299 1.48 1.88 3.28
CA ALA A 299 0.80 2.71 2.28
C ALA A 299 -0.50 3.35 2.80
N THR A 300 -1.23 2.68 3.69
CA THR A 300 -2.47 3.21 4.28
C THR A 300 -2.18 4.39 5.20
N GLN A 301 -1.14 4.29 6.00
CA GLN A 301 -0.69 5.39 6.87
C GLN A 301 -0.17 6.58 6.07
N MET A 302 0.58 6.33 5.00
CA MET A 302 1.05 7.40 4.08
C MET A 302 -0.14 8.14 3.47
N LEU A 303 -1.13 7.44 2.94
CA LEU A 303 -2.36 8.03 2.40
C LEU A 303 -3.08 8.89 3.44
N TRP A 304 -3.25 8.38 4.65
CA TRP A 304 -3.93 9.09 5.73
C TRP A 304 -3.19 10.39 6.11
N ILE A 305 -1.85 10.35 6.20
CA ILE A 305 -1.02 11.52 6.49
C ILE A 305 -1.17 12.58 5.39
N LEU A 306 -1.06 12.16 4.12
CA LEU A 306 -1.14 13.08 2.98
C LEU A 306 -2.55 13.64 2.79
N ARG A 307 -3.61 12.84 3.06
CA ARG A 307 -4.99 13.33 3.09
C ARG A 307 -5.16 14.43 4.14
N ARG A 308 -4.66 14.24 5.35
CA ARG A 308 -4.76 15.26 6.41
C ARG A 308 -4.00 16.54 6.08
N LEU A 309 -2.80 16.41 5.50
CA LEU A 309 -2.06 17.58 5.00
C LEU A 309 -2.90 18.37 3.99
N ARG A 310 -3.54 17.68 3.03
CA ARG A 310 -4.35 18.29 1.97
C ARG A 310 -5.68 18.85 2.47
N ASP A 311 -6.44 18.06 3.24
CA ASP A 311 -7.84 18.37 3.56
C ASP A 311 -7.99 19.11 4.89
N GLU A 312 -7.16 18.82 5.89
CA GLU A 312 -7.23 19.38 7.23
C GLU A 312 -6.12 20.41 7.51
N ARG A 313 -5.16 20.57 6.60
CA ARG A 313 -4.00 21.47 6.75
C ARG A 313 -3.21 21.15 8.03
N ARG A 314 -3.01 19.87 8.34
CA ARG A 314 -2.33 19.41 9.55
C ARG A 314 -1.19 18.45 9.24
N PHE A 315 -0.04 18.72 9.85
CA PHE A 315 1.04 17.75 10.00
C PHE A 315 0.61 16.58 10.87
N LEU A 316 1.40 15.51 10.84
CA LEU A 316 1.16 14.32 11.66
C LEU A 316 1.10 14.65 13.16
N ASP A 317 1.90 15.59 13.64
CA ASP A 317 1.95 16.07 15.03
C ASP A 317 0.81 17.07 15.40
N GLY A 318 -0.10 17.33 14.48
CA GLY A 318 -1.26 18.22 14.68
C GLY A 318 -1.01 19.69 14.41
N ARG A 319 0.24 20.14 14.18
CA ARG A 319 0.53 21.53 13.81
C ARG A 319 -0.10 21.89 12.46
N PHE A 320 -0.49 23.14 12.29
CA PHE A 320 -1.05 23.63 11.03
C PHE A 320 0.01 23.83 9.96
N VAL A 321 -0.36 23.50 8.72
CA VAL A 321 0.38 23.85 7.50
C VAL A 321 -0.13 25.21 7.02
N SER A 322 0.77 26.14 6.69
CA SER A 322 0.42 27.50 6.25
C SER A 322 -0.43 27.48 4.98
N GLU A 323 -0.05 26.65 4.00
CA GLU A 323 -0.76 26.44 2.74
C GLU A 323 -1.02 24.96 2.53
N ALA A 324 -2.26 24.61 2.16
CA ALA A 324 -2.63 23.23 1.87
C ALA A 324 -1.94 22.74 0.60
N PRO A 325 -1.21 21.63 0.65
CA PRO A 325 -0.68 21.02 -0.56
C PRO A 325 -1.83 20.44 -1.42
N ARG A 326 -1.55 20.21 -2.69
CA ARG A 326 -2.54 19.76 -3.67
C ARG A 326 -2.15 18.36 -4.14
N TYR A 327 -2.98 17.35 -3.81
CA TYR A 327 -2.72 15.96 -4.19
C TYR A 327 -3.93 15.28 -4.79
N PHE A 328 -3.67 14.47 -5.83
CA PHE A 328 -4.50 13.38 -6.30
C PHE A 328 -3.83 12.08 -5.84
N LEU A 329 -4.38 11.45 -4.80
CA LEU A 329 -3.75 10.34 -4.09
C LEU A 329 -4.16 9.00 -4.66
N GLY A 330 -3.20 8.13 -4.88
CA GLY A 330 -3.41 6.77 -5.35
C GLY A 330 -2.75 5.71 -4.49
N ALA A 331 -3.14 4.47 -4.71
CA ALA A 331 -2.57 3.28 -4.08
C ALA A 331 -2.57 2.08 -5.02
N ALA A 332 -1.79 1.03 -4.67
CA ALA A 332 -1.79 -0.21 -5.42
C ALA A 332 -2.93 -1.16 -5.01
N GLY A 333 -3.43 -1.95 -5.97
CA GLY A 333 -4.35 -3.07 -5.79
C GLY A 333 -3.77 -4.38 -6.33
N SER A 334 -4.20 -5.53 -5.79
CA SER A 334 -3.73 -6.86 -6.16
C SER A 334 -4.90 -7.74 -6.65
N PRO A 335 -5.30 -7.63 -7.93
CA PRO A 335 -6.47 -8.37 -8.46
C PRO A 335 -6.33 -9.89 -8.43
N ASN A 336 -5.08 -10.38 -8.40
CA ASN A 336 -4.79 -11.81 -8.34
C ASN A 336 -4.67 -12.35 -6.91
N ASP A 337 -5.11 -11.57 -5.89
CA ASP A 337 -5.20 -12.10 -4.52
C ASP A 337 -6.15 -13.30 -4.50
N PRO A 338 -5.77 -14.42 -3.88
CA PRO A 338 -6.62 -15.61 -3.80
C PRO A 338 -7.98 -15.37 -3.13
N ASP A 339 -8.08 -14.33 -2.32
CA ASP A 339 -9.30 -13.92 -1.65
C ASP A 339 -9.73 -12.50 -2.04
N PRO A 340 -10.54 -12.33 -3.10
CA PRO A 340 -10.99 -11.02 -3.55
C PRO A 340 -11.76 -10.20 -2.49
N ALA A 341 -12.43 -10.86 -1.53
CA ALA A 341 -13.18 -10.18 -0.48
C ALA A 341 -12.21 -9.54 0.54
N HIS A 342 -11.14 -10.23 0.92
CA HIS A 342 -10.09 -9.68 1.77
C HIS A 342 -9.36 -8.52 1.08
N GLU A 343 -9.10 -8.66 -0.23
CA GLU A 343 -8.47 -7.59 -1.00
C GLU A 343 -9.38 -6.36 -1.10
N ALA A 344 -10.69 -6.56 -1.30
CA ALA A 344 -11.66 -5.46 -1.32
C ALA A 344 -11.70 -4.70 0.02
N LEU A 345 -11.61 -5.38 1.16
CA LEU A 345 -11.43 -4.75 2.48
C LEU A 345 -10.16 -3.90 2.55
N ARG A 346 -9.05 -4.42 2.02
CA ARG A 346 -7.78 -3.69 1.96
C ARG A 346 -7.89 -2.43 1.11
N ILE A 347 -8.57 -2.52 -0.04
CA ILE A 347 -8.82 -1.37 -0.91
C ILE A 347 -9.74 -0.35 -0.21
N GLU A 348 -10.83 -0.79 0.43
CA GLU A 348 -11.70 0.10 1.19
C GLU A 348 -10.95 0.88 2.26
N LYS A 349 -10.07 0.21 3.00
CA LYS A 349 -9.23 0.86 4.00
C LYS A 349 -8.31 1.92 3.41
N LYS A 350 -7.75 1.70 2.21
CA LYS A 350 -6.96 2.69 1.48
C LYS A 350 -7.82 3.86 0.97
N VAL A 351 -9.05 3.59 0.53
CA VAL A 351 -10.01 4.62 0.11
C VAL A 351 -10.42 5.49 1.30
N ASN A 352 -10.70 4.89 2.46
CA ASN A 352 -10.99 5.60 3.71
C ASN A 352 -9.78 6.44 4.16
N ALA A 353 -8.57 5.98 3.93
CA ALA A 353 -7.33 6.72 4.19
C ALA A 353 -7.08 7.88 3.21
N GLY A 354 -7.79 7.95 2.08
CA GLY A 354 -7.71 9.06 1.14
C GLY A 354 -7.32 8.72 -0.29
N ALA A 355 -7.22 7.43 -0.67
CA ALA A 355 -6.98 7.04 -2.04
C ALA A 355 -8.17 7.42 -2.95
N GLN A 356 -7.87 8.06 -4.08
CA GLN A 356 -8.81 8.52 -5.10
C GLN A 356 -8.67 7.72 -6.41
N PHE A 357 -7.54 7.02 -6.60
CA PHE A 357 -7.36 6.04 -7.66
C PHE A 357 -6.59 4.81 -7.14
N ILE A 358 -6.88 3.67 -7.74
CA ILE A 358 -6.17 2.41 -7.49
C ILE A 358 -5.51 1.98 -8.79
N GLN A 359 -4.21 1.76 -8.72
CA GLN A 359 -3.41 1.21 -9.80
C GLN A 359 -3.15 -0.26 -9.50
N THR A 360 -3.59 -1.16 -10.37
CA THR A 360 -3.48 -2.59 -10.09
C THR A 360 -2.11 -3.15 -10.46
N GLN A 361 -1.76 -4.29 -9.87
CA GLN A 361 -0.72 -5.16 -10.39
C GLN A 361 -1.12 -5.68 -11.79
N LEU A 362 -0.17 -6.23 -12.54
CA LEU A 362 -0.38 -6.76 -13.89
C LEU A 362 -1.53 -7.77 -13.96
N VAL A 363 -2.41 -7.56 -14.93
CA VAL A 363 -3.59 -8.39 -15.20
C VAL A 363 -3.41 -9.08 -16.56
N TYR A 364 -3.33 -10.42 -16.53
CA TYR A 364 -3.33 -11.28 -17.73
C TYR A 364 -4.55 -12.21 -17.77
N ASP A 365 -5.29 -12.32 -16.68
CA ASP A 365 -6.54 -13.06 -16.59
C ASP A 365 -7.71 -12.12 -16.27
N VAL A 366 -8.46 -11.76 -17.29
CA VAL A 366 -9.60 -10.85 -17.19
C VAL A 366 -10.72 -11.44 -16.34
N THR A 367 -10.88 -12.77 -16.30
CA THR A 367 -11.91 -13.42 -15.49
C THR A 367 -11.63 -13.26 -14.00
N THR A 368 -10.38 -13.42 -13.58
CA THR A 368 -9.96 -13.14 -12.20
C THR A 368 -10.11 -11.67 -11.86
N PHE A 369 -9.74 -10.78 -12.78
CA PHE A 369 -9.93 -9.35 -12.61
C PHE A 369 -11.41 -8.94 -12.44
N GLN A 370 -12.33 -9.54 -13.22
CA GLN A 370 -13.77 -9.29 -13.07
C GLN A 370 -14.30 -9.70 -11.69
N ARG A 371 -13.85 -10.85 -11.16
CA ARG A 371 -14.20 -11.27 -9.78
C ARG A 371 -13.74 -10.26 -8.73
N TRP A 372 -12.54 -9.71 -8.92
CA TRP A 372 -12.03 -8.66 -8.05
C TRP A 372 -12.87 -7.37 -8.15
N LEU A 373 -13.22 -6.92 -9.37
CA LEU A 373 -14.13 -5.76 -9.55
C LEU A 373 -15.48 -5.98 -8.87
N GLN A 374 -16.07 -7.18 -8.99
CA GLN A 374 -17.32 -7.52 -8.32
C GLN A 374 -17.20 -7.42 -6.78
N ALA A 375 -16.09 -7.86 -6.20
CA ALA A 375 -15.85 -7.71 -4.76
C ALA A 375 -15.72 -6.24 -4.34
N LEU A 376 -15.14 -5.37 -5.18
CA LEU A 376 -15.10 -3.92 -4.94
C LEU A 376 -16.50 -3.30 -5.04
N ASP A 377 -17.29 -3.71 -6.03
CA ASP A 377 -18.65 -3.19 -6.26
C ASP A 377 -19.60 -3.56 -5.11
N GLN A 378 -19.52 -4.77 -4.58
CA GLN A 378 -20.25 -5.20 -3.38
C GLN A 378 -20.02 -4.31 -2.17
N ARG A 379 -18.88 -3.58 -2.13
CA ARG A 379 -18.53 -2.59 -1.11
C ARG A 379 -18.74 -1.14 -1.57
N SER A 380 -19.40 -0.94 -2.71
CA SER A 380 -19.63 0.38 -3.31
C SER A 380 -18.36 1.21 -3.49
N LEU A 381 -17.24 0.56 -3.83
CA LEU A 381 -15.95 1.24 -3.99
C LEU A 381 -15.79 1.83 -5.40
N LEU A 382 -16.40 1.24 -6.42
CA LEU A 382 -16.26 1.68 -7.81
C LEU A 382 -16.84 3.09 -8.05
N THR A 383 -17.69 3.59 -7.15
CA THR A 383 -18.20 4.97 -7.16
C THR A 383 -17.32 5.96 -6.40
N LYS A 384 -16.35 5.48 -5.63
CA LYS A 384 -15.49 6.29 -4.73
C LYS A 384 -14.06 6.45 -5.24
N VAL A 385 -13.62 5.52 -6.09
CA VAL A 385 -12.22 5.44 -6.53
C VAL A 385 -12.12 5.03 -8.00
N HIS A 386 -11.18 5.61 -8.73
CA HIS A 386 -10.90 5.27 -10.12
C HIS A 386 -9.95 4.06 -10.21
N ILE A 387 -10.24 3.10 -11.08
CA ILE A 387 -9.42 1.89 -11.25
C ILE A 387 -8.58 2.02 -12.53
N LEU A 388 -7.25 1.93 -12.39
CA LEU A 388 -6.28 1.81 -13.47
C LEU A 388 -5.72 0.39 -13.51
N VAL A 389 -5.96 -0.31 -14.61
CA VAL A 389 -5.57 -1.71 -14.76
C VAL A 389 -4.13 -1.83 -15.22
N GLY A 390 -3.31 -2.56 -14.49
CA GLY A 390 -1.93 -2.86 -14.87
C GLY A 390 -1.87 -3.79 -16.07
N ILE A 391 -1.26 -3.35 -17.19
CA ILE A 391 -1.04 -4.13 -18.39
C ILE A 391 0.46 -4.11 -18.72
N GLY A 392 1.03 -5.28 -19.03
CA GLY A 392 2.44 -5.40 -19.41
C GLY A 392 2.61 -6.25 -20.68
N PRO A 393 3.25 -5.72 -21.74
CA PRO A 393 3.58 -6.53 -22.91
C PRO A 393 4.57 -7.66 -22.53
N LEU A 394 4.28 -8.90 -22.95
CA LEU A 394 5.14 -10.06 -22.73
C LEU A 394 6.16 -10.16 -23.86
N HIS A 395 7.37 -9.65 -23.70
CA HIS A 395 8.37 -9.66 -24.77
C HIS A 395 9.04 -11.01 -25.03
N SER A 396 8.87 -12.00 -24.12
CA SER A 396 9.42 -13.36 -24.29
C SER A 396 8.74 -14.36 -23.37
N VAL A 397 8.87 -15.64 -23.72
CA VAL A 397 8.49 -16.77 -22.85
C VAL A 397 9.23 -16.71 -21.50
N LYS A 398 10.51 -16.34 -21.52
CA LYS A 398 11.33 -16.19 -20.30
C LYS A 398 10.74 -15.12 -19.37
N THR A 399 10.29 -14.01 -19.89
CA THR A 399 9.62 -12.96 -19.10
C THR A 399 8.31 -13.46 -18.51
N ALA A 400 7.48 -14.15 -19.30
CA ALA A 400 6.21 -14.67 -18.81
C ALA A 400 6.40 -15.67 -17.65
N ARG A 401 7.38 -16.58 -17.75
CA ARG A 401 7.74 -17.49 -16.68
C ARG A 401 8.33 -16.78 -15.48
N PHE A 402 9.23 -15.82 -15.69
CA PHE A 402 9.81 -14.98 -14.62
C PHE A 402 8.74 -14.24 -13.82
N LEU A 403 7.70 -13.72 -14.49
CA LEU A 403 6.57 -13.06 -13.81
C LEU A 403 5.86 -14.03 -12.87
N ASN A 404 5.55 -15.24 -13.31
CA ASN A 404 4.90 -16.25 -12.49
C ASN A 404 5.76 -16.72 -11.30
N GLU A 405 7.08 -16.80 -11.48
CA GLU A 405 7.99 -17.35 -10.48
C GLU A 405 8.51 -16.31 -9.48
N ARG A 406 8.64 -15.05 -9.91
CA ARG A 406 9.41 -14.04 -9.18
C ARG A 406 8.64 -12.78 -8.82
N ILE A 407 7.56 -12.46 -9.54
CA ILE A 407 6.82 -11.24 -9.27
C ILE A 407 5.54 -11.55 -8.50
N PRO A 408 5.51 -11.22 -7.20
CA PRO A 408 4.36 -11.52 -6.36
C PRO A 408 3.08 -10.86 -6.89
N GLY A 409 1.97 -11.61 -6.84
CA GLY A 409 0.66 -11.10 -7.26
C GLY A 409 0.46 -11.03 -8.77
N VAL A 410 1.41 -11.53 -9.58
CA VAL A 410 1.25 -11.67 -11.04
C VAL A 410 0.99 -13.12 -11.40
N PHE A 411 0.01 -13.33 -12.27
CA PHE A 411 -0.28 -14.66 -12.84
C PHE A 411 -0.47 -14.53 -14.35
N VAL A 412 0.43 -15.17 -15.12
CA VAL A 412 0.32 -15.30 -16.57
C VAL A 412 -0.26 -16.68 -16.88
N PRO A 413 -1.47 -16.77 -17.45
CA PRO A 413 -2.10 -18.04 -17.77
C PRO A 413 -1.27 -18.90 -18.72
N PRO A 414 -1.24 -20.24 -18.57
CA PRO A 414 -0.48 -21.15 -19.42
C PRO A 414 -0.76 -20.96 -20.92
N ARG A 415 -2.01 -20.71 -21.30
CA ARG A 415 -2.43 -20.44 -22.68
C ARG A 415 -1.67 -19.28 -23.35
N LEU A 416 -1.30 -18.25 -22.57
CA LEU A 416 -0.54 -17.10 -23.08
C LEU A 416 0.94 -17.47 -23.24
N ILE A 417 1.49 -18.27 -22.35
CA ILE A 417 2.85 -18.80 -22.45
C ILE A 417 2.98 -19.70 -23.68
N GLU A 418 2.05 -20.63 -23.89
CA GLU A 418 2.00 -21.49 -25.07
C GLU A 418 1.88 -20.71 -26.39
N ARG A 419 1.08 -19.61 -26.38
CA ARG A 419 0.96 -18.73 -27.55
C ARG A 419 2.30 -18.05 -27.88
N LEU A 420 3.07 -17.63 -26.88
CA LEU A 420 4.41 -17.07 -27.07
C LEU A 420 5.40 -18.13 -27.54
N GLU A 421 5.32 -19.38 -27.04
CA GLU A 421 6.20 -20.50 -27.43
C GLU A 421 6.02 -20.90 -28.89
N ARG A 422 4.79 -20.83 -29.40
CA ARG A 422 4.47 -21.14 -30.82
C ARG A 422 4.76 -20.01 -31.79
N SER A 423 5.09 -18.82 -31.29
CA SER A 423 5.30 -17.64 -32.10
C SER A 423 6.70 -17.56 -32.67
N LEU A 424 6.81 -17.17 -33.95
CA LEU A 424 8.07 -16.82 -34.59
C LEU A 424 8.60 -15.45 -34.12
N SER A 425 7.73 -14.59 -33.55
CA SER A 425 8.07 -13.27 -33.00
C SER A 425 7.38 -13.07 -31.65
N PRO A 426 7.93 -13.62 -30.54
CA PRO A 426 7.32 -13.54 -29.21
C PRO A 426 7.05 -12.10 -28.73
N GLU A 427 7.93 -11.14 -29.07
CA GLU A 427 7.73 -9.73 -28.73
C GLU A 427 6.48 -9.15 -29.40
N GLN A 428 6.31 -9.40 -30.72
CA GLN A 428 5.13 -8.95 -31.45
C GLN A 428 3.86 -9.59 -30.89
N THR A 429 3.89 -10.90 -30.62
CA THR A 429 2.77 -11.62 -29.99
C THR A 429 2.46 -11.09 -28.60
N GLY A 430 3.47 -10.70 -27.83
CA GLY A 430 3.25 -10.07 -26.51
C GLY A 430 2.59 -8.70 -26.59
N ILE A 431 2.89 -7.92 -27.62
CA ILE A 431 2.19 -6.64 -27.91
C ILE A 431 0.73 -6.92 -28.29
N GLU A 432 0.48 -7.91 -29.15
CA GLU A 432 -0.89 -8.31 -29.54
C GLU A 432 -1.71 -8.76 -28.33
N ILE A 433 -1.13 -9.58 -27.45
CA ILE A 433 -1.76 -9.99 -26.19
C ILE A 433 -2.11 -8.75 -25.34
N ALA A 434 -1.19 -7.78 -25.22
CA ALA A 434 -1.45 -6.56 -24.46
C ALA A 434 -2.60 -5.74 -25.07
N LEU A 435 -2.65 -5.60 -26.41
CA LEU A 435 -3.75 -4.90 -27.11
C LEU A 435 -5.09 -5.60 -26.88
N GLU A 436 -5.15 -6.94 -26.98
CA GLU A 436 -6.35 -7.73 -26.71
C GLU A 436 -6.83 -7.53 -25.26
N LEU A 437 -5.91 -7.57 -24.28
CA LEU A 437 -6.24 -7.32 -22.88
C LEU A 437 -6.77 -5.90 -22.66
N ILE A 438 -6.14 -4.89 -23.29
CA ILE A 438 -6.61 -3.49 -23.21
C ILE A 438 -8.06 -3.38 -23.70
N GLN A 439 -8.39 -3.99 -24.85
CA GLN A 439 -9.76 -3.96 -25.37
C GLN A 439 -10.74 -4.64 -24.42
N GLN A 440 -10.37 -5.79 -23.83
CA GLN A 440 -11.22 -6.50 -22.88
C GLN A 440 -11.47 -5.70 -21.60
N VAL A 441 -10.40 -5.13 -20.98
CA VAL A 441 -10.57 -4.39 -19.73
C VAL A 441 -11.27 -3.05 -19.94
N LYS A 442 -11.11 -2.40 -21.12
CA LYS A 442 -11.81 -1.16 -21.48
C LYS A 442 -13.33 -1.33 -21.52
N ALA A 443 -13.80 -2.53 -21.86
CA ALA A 443 -15.24 -2.84 -21.90
C ALA A 443 -15.85 -3.10 -20.51
N LEU A 444 -15.04 -3.19 -19.44
CA LEU A 444 -15.54 -3.52 -18.10
C LEU A 444 -16.01 -2.26 -17.36
N PRO A 445 -17.19 -2.32 -16.72
CA PRO A 445 -17.69 -1.22 -15.89
C PRO A 445 -16.75 -0.98 -14.71
N GLY A 446 -16.56 0.30 -14.34
CA GLY A 446 -15.73 0.70 -13.22
C GLY A 446 -14.22 0.83 -13.54
N VAL A 447 -13.78 0.46 -14.74
CA VAL A 447 -12.40 0.68 -15.20
C VAL A 447 -12.29 2.10 -15.77
N ALA A 448 -11.43 2.92 -15.16
CA ALA A 448 -11.17 4.29 -15.58
C ALA A 448 -10.02 4.42 -16.59
N GLY A 449 -9.18 3.38 -16.71
CA GLY A 449 -8.04 3.41 -17.63
C GLY A 449 -7.08 2.27 -17.40
N ILE A 450 -5.91 2.38 -18.02
CA ILE A 450 -4.81 1.42 -17.89
C ILE A 450 -3.54 2.07 -17.39
N HIS A 451 -2.71 1.24 -16.77
CA HIS A 451 -1.34 1.55 -16.43
C HIS A 451 -0.40 0.56 -17.10
N VAL A 452 0.46 1.05 -18.01
CA VAL A 452 1.35 0.19 -18.79
C VAL A 452 2.69 0.04 -18.09
N MET A 453 3.09 -1.20 -17.82
CA MET A 453 4.36 -1.58 -17.19
C MET A 453 5.19 -2.40 -18.16
N CYS A 454 6.27 -1.80 -18.70
CA CYS A 454 7.11 -2.44 -19.72
C CYS A 454 8.25 -3.32 -19.16
N LEU A 455 8.34 -3.48 -17.84
CA LEU A 455 9.28 -4.40 -17.15
C LEU A 455 10.76 -4.20 -17.54
N GLY A 456 11.17 -2.95 -17.70
CA GLY A 456 12.54 -2.58 -18.10
C GLY A 456 12.80 -2.59 -19.62
N HIS A 457 11.75 -2.78 -20.43
CA HIS A 457 11.79 -2.67 -21.90
C HIS A 457 11.01 -1.44 -22.37
N ASP A 458 11.36 -0.26 -21.87
CA ASP A 458 10.64 1.00 -22.11
C ASP A 458 10.56 1.36 -23.61
N SER A 459 11.46 0.83 -24.45
CA SER A 459 11.44 0.98 -25.91
C SER A 459 10.19 0.39 -26.60
N ILE A 460 9.47 -0.52 -25.96
CA ILE A 460 8.21 -1.08 -26.46
C ILE A 460 7.05 -0.08 -26.33
N LEU A 461 7.13 0.83 -25.37
CA LEU A 461 6.03 1.72 -25.01
C LEU A 461 5.59 2.66 -26.17
N PRO A 462 6.49 3.34 -26.91
CA PRO A 462 6.11 4.17 -28.06
C PRO A 462 5.45 3.35 -29.17
N ARG A 463 5.91 2.12 -29.40
CA ARG A 463 5.35 1.20 -30.39
C ARG A 463 3.95 0.74 -30.00
N LEU A 464 3.76 0.35 -28.74
CA LEU A 464 2.45 -0.02 -28.23
C LEU A 464 1.48 1.17 -28.31
N ALA A 465 1.91 2.36 -27.92
CA ALA A 465 1.11 3.59 -28.01
C ALA A 465 0.66 3.88 -29.44
N SER A 466 1.55 3.70 -30.41
CA SER A 466 1.24 3.90 -31.83
C SER A 466 0.22 2.88 -32.36
N LEU A 467 0.42 1.58 -32.04
CA LEU A 467 -0.48 0.51 -32.47
C LEU A 467 -1.86 0.58 -31.81
N ALA A 468 -1.91 1.02 -30.56
CA ALA A 468 -3.16 1.24 -29.84
C ALA A 468 -3.88 2.55 -30.23
N GLY A 469 -3.26 3.40 -31.06
CA GLY A 469 -3.82 4.68 -31.48
C GLY A 469 -4.01 5.68 -30.33
N TRP A 470 -3.14 5.64 -29.31
CA TRP A 470 -3.29 6.54 -28.16
C TRP A 470 -3.00 7.97 -28.54
N SER A 471 -3.94 8.83 -28.18
CA SER A 471 -3.81 10.28 -28.26
C SER A 471 -4.39 10.86 -26.96
N ALA A 472 -3.54 11.51 -26.18
CA ALA A 472 -3.98 12.28 -25.02
C ALA A 472 -4.28 13.71 -25.47
N HIS A 473 -5.53 14.00 -25.76
CA HIS A 473 -5.98 15.37 -26.03
C HIS A 473 -6.15 16.09 -24.69
N PHE A 474 -5.22 16.97 -24.38
CA PHE A 474 -5.39 17.89 -23.24
C PHE A 474 -6.08 19.16 -23.74
N SER A 475 -7.39 19.23 -23.55
CA SER A 475 -8.18 20.46 -23.70
C SER A 475 -8.03 21.34 -22.47
#